data_6443d05c4d3f567b983d1691fab408ad
#
_entry.id   6443d05c4d3f567b983d1691fab408ad
#
_cell.length_a   1.000
_cell.length_b   1.000
_cell.length_c   1.000
_cell.angle_alpha   90.00
_cell.angle_beta   90.00
_cell.angle_gamma   90.00
#
_symmetry.space_group_name_H-M   'P 1'
#
loop_
_entity.id
_entity.type
_entity.pdbx_description
1 polymer ?
#
loop_
_entity_poly.entity_id
_entity_poly.type
_entity_poly.pdbx_seq_one_letter_code
_entity_poly.pdbx_strand_id
1 'polypeptide(L)'
;SIIPHLHLKSDKPEGVKSKFKKTTMLMFAVTLHNIPEGMAVGIVLASAYMGNVEISMSSAFVLAIGIAIQNFPEGAIISMPLKTEGLSKTKSFFYGVLSGLAEIMGALITIFLTQIISPTIPYLLAFAAGAMIYVIVEELIPESQDGQHSNLATIGVAVGFVLMMVLDITLG
;
A
#
# COMPACT_ATOMS: atom_id res chain seq x y z
N SER A 1 -8.19 -15.42 8.28
CA SER A 1 -8.15 -14.03 7.81
C SER A 1 -9.49 -13.34 8.04
N ILE A 2 -9.48 -12.05 8.36
CA ILE A 2 -10.71 -11.24 8.50
C ILE A 2 -11.10 -10.67 7.14
N ILE A 3 -10.12 -10.43 6.26
CA ILE A 3 -10.36 -9.91 4.91
C ILE A 3 -10.57 -11.09 3.96
N PRO A 4 -11.66 -11.11 3.16
CA PRO A 4 -11.88 -12.15 2.17
C PRO A 4 -10.78 -12.09 1.09
N HIS A 5 -10.11 -13.19 0.83
CA HIS A 5 -9.11 -13.30 -0.23
C HIS A 5 -9.20 -14.67 -0.92
N LEU A 6 -8.65 -14.78 -2.10
CA LEU A 6 -8.69 -15.97 -2.93
C LEU A 6 -7.25 -16.34 -3.32
N HIS A 7 -6.83 -17.55 -2.97
CA HIS A 7 -5.54 -18.07 -3.44
C HIS A 7 -5.59 -18.42 -4.94
N LEU A 8 -4.46 -18.26 -5.62
CA LEU A 8 -4.31 -18.44 -7.07
C LEU A 8 -4.80 -19.77 -7.64
N LYS A 9 -4.87 -20.81 -6.81
CA LYS A 9 -5.29 -22.17 -7.20
C LYS A 9 -6.53 -22.66 -6.45
N SER A 10 -7.24 -21.77 -5.78
CA SER A 10 -8.42 -22.10 -4.97
C SER A 10 -9.65 -21.36 -5.48
N ASP A 11 -10.71 -22.09 -5.80
CA ASP A 11 -12.02 -21.51 -6.11
C ASP A 11 -12.83 -21.14 -4.87
N LYS A 12 -12.27 -21.38 -3.67
CA LYS A 12 -12.96 -21.10 -2.40
C LYS A 12 -12.23 -19.97 -1.67
N PRO A 13 -12.91 -18.84 -1.43
CA PRO A 13 -12.33 -17.77 -0.64
C PRO A 13 -12.13 -18.20 0.79
N GLU A 14 -11.00 -17.86 1.37
CA GLU A 14 -10.75 -17.96 2.80
C GLU A 14 -11.21 -16.65 3.51
N GLY A 15 -11.52 -16.76 4.79
CA GLY A 15 -12.02 -15.64 5.59
C GLY A 15 -13.55 -15.51 5.58
N VAL A 16 -14.05 -14.30 5.77
CA VAL A 16 -15.49 -14.03 5.75
C VAL A 16 -16.03 -14.32 4.35
N LYS A 17 -17.08 -15.16 4.24
CA LYS A 17 -17.69 -15.51 2.95
C LYS A 17 -18.12 -14.25 2.22
N SER A 18 -17.48 -13.98 1.09
CA SER A 18 -17.78 -12.84 0.23
C SER A 18 -18.23 -13.32 -1.16
N LYS A 19 -19.17 -12.60 -1.75
CA LYS A 19 -19.59 -12.78 -3.15
C LYS A 19 -18.80 -11.87 -4.11
N PHE A 20 -17.83 -11.10 -3.60
CA PHE A 20 -17.03 -10.19 -4.41
C PHE A 20 -16.08 -10.97 -5.32
N LYS A 21 -15.83 -10.42 -6.50
CA LYS A 21 -14.80 -10.91 -7.41
C LYS A 21 -13.41 -10.74 -6.80
N LYS A 22 -12.44 -11.57 -7.19
CA LYS A 22 -11.04 -11.50 -6.77
C LYS A 22 -10.48 -10.06 -6.88
N THR A 23 -10.68 -9.43 -8.03
CA THR A 23 -10.22 -8.06 -8.29
C THR A 23 -10.84 -7.02 -7.35
N THR A 24 -12.10 -7.19 -6.98
CA THR A 24 -12.75 -6.31 -6.00
C THR A 24 -12.15 -6.49 -4.59
N MET A 25 -11.83 -7.72 -4.20
CA MET A 25 -11.18 -8.01 -2.93
C MET A 25 -9.75 -7.45 -2.89
N LEU A 26 -8.99 -7.61 -3.99
CA LEU A 26 -7.67 -7.01 -4.14
C LEU A 26 -7.74 -5.48 -4.03
N MET A 27 -8.69 -4.84 -4.71
CA MET A 27 -8.89 -3.39 -4.62
C MET A 27 -9.18 -2.94 -3.19
N PHE A 28 -10.02 -3.67 -2.44
CA PHE A 28 -10.27 -3.36 -1.03
C PHE A 28 -9.02 -3.54 -0.18
N ALA A 29 -8.26 -4.62 -0.37
CA ALA A 29 -7.04 -4.88 0.38
C ALA A 29 -6.01 -3.76 0.18
N VAL A 30 -5.74 -3.38 -1.08
CA VAL A 30 -4.82 -2.28 -1.43
C VAL A 30 -5.33 -0.93 -0.89
N THR A 31 -6.62 -0.63 -1.02
CA THR A 31 -7.18 0.63 -0.51
C THR A 31 -7.10 0.72 1.02
N LEU A 32 -7.30 -0.40 1.72
CA LEU A 32 -7.23 -0.43 3.18
C LEU A 32 -5.80 -0.27 3.69
N HIS A 33 -4.80 -0.79 2.99
CA HIS A 33 -3.44 -0.59 3.44
C HIS A 33 -2.89 0.81 3.14
N ASN A 34 -3.40 1.50 2.13
CA ASN A 34 -3.02 2.89 1.85
C ASN A 34 -3.40 3.85 2.99
N ILE A 35 -4.43 3.54 3.80
CA ILE A 35 -4.81 4.37 4.94
C ILE A 35 -3.67 4.48 5.98
N PRO A 36 -3.10 3.37 6.50
CA PRO A 36 -1.95 3.42 7.40
C PRO A 36 -0.70 4.07 6.79
N GLU A 37 -0.45 3.92 5.50
CA GLU A 37 0.66 4.60 4.81
C GLU A 37 0.46 6.12 4.83
N GLY A 38 -0.72 6.58 4.47
CA GLY A 38 -1.07 7.99 4.59
C GLY A 38 -0.96 8.50 6.02
N MET A 39 -1.38 7.70 7.01
CA MET A 39 -1.21 8.05 8.41
C MET A 39 0.27 8.18 8.81
N ALA A 40 1.16 7.34 8.28
CA ALA A 40 2.60 7.46 8.51
C ALA A 40 3.15 8.78 7.93
N VAL A 41 2.79 9.14 6.71
CA VAL A 41 3.15 10.44 6.12
C VAL A 41 2.59 11.60 6.95
N GLY A 42 1.33 11.51 7.33
CA GLY A 42 0.64 12.56 8.09
C GLY A 42 1.30 12.83 9.44
N ILE A 43 1.74 11.78 10.16
CA ILE A 43 2.40 11.95 11.46
C ILE A 43 3.78 12.57 11.33
N VAL A 44 4.57 12.12 10.34
CA VAL A 44 5.92 12.63 10.13
C VAL A 44 5.87 14.10 9.73
N LEU A 45 4.95 14.49 8.83
CA LEU A 45 4.71 15.89 8.47
C LEU A 45 4.26 16.73 9.66
N ALA A 46 3.30 16.25 10.44
CA ALA A 46 2.82 16.97 11.62
C ALA A 46 3.92 17.12 12.69
N SER A 47 4.71 16.07 12.93
CA SER A 47 5.82 16.10 13.87
C SER A 47 6.90 17.09 13.45
N ALA A 48 7.27 17.12 12.17
CA ALA A 48 8.21 18.08 11.61
C ALA A 48 7.69 19.52 11.74
N TYR A 49 6.40 19.75 11.47
CA TYR A 49 5.76 21.06 11.59
C TYR A 49 5.70 21.55 13.05
N MET A 50 5.50 20.65 13.99
CA MET A 50 5.50 20.96 15.44
C MET A 50 6.90 21.21 16.03
N GLY A 51 7.95 21.11 15.23
CA GLY A 51 9.32 21.39 15.64
C GLY A 51 9.96 20.23 16.40
N ASN A 52 9.60 18.99 16.10
CA ASN A 52 10.30 17.82 16.64
C ASN A 52 11.77 17.86 16.21
N VAL A 53 12.66 17.76 17.17
CA VAL A 53 14.11 17.93 16.96
C VAL A 53 14.70 16.78 16.13
N GLU A 54 14.06 15.61 16.15
CA GLU A 54 14.53 14.41 15.46
C GLU A 54 14.01 14.30 14.01
N ILE A 55 12.97 15.05 13.65
CA ILE A 55 12.31 14.95 12.34
C ILE A 55 12.38 16.31 11.64
N SER A 56 13.21 16.40 10.60
CA SER A 56 13.27 17.59 9.77
C SER A 56 12.12 17.65 8.76
N MET A 57 11.74 18.85 8.33
CA MET A 57 10.75 19.02 7.27
C MET A 57 11.24 18.40 5.95
N SER A 58 12.55 18.44 5.68
CA SER A 58 13.11 17.81 4.48
C SER A 58 12.96 16.28 4.52
N SER A 59 13.23 15.63 5.64
CA SER A 59 13.02 14.18 5.80
C SER A 59 11.55 13.81 5.64
N ALA A 60 10.63 14.64 6.14
CA ALA A 60 9.21 14.43 5.97
C ALA A 60 8.78 14.50 4.49
N PHE A 61 9.31 15.46 3.73
CA PHE A 61 9.05 15.55 2.29
C PHE A 61 9.68 14.40 1.50
N VAL A 62 10.89 13.94 1.88
CA VAL A 62 11.54 12.79 1.24
C VAL A 62 10.68 11.54 1.41
N LEU A 63 10.18 11.28 2.64
CA LEU A 63 9.26 10.18 2.89
C LEU A 63 7.99 10.30 2.05
N ALA A 64 7.35 11.47 2.02
CA ALA A 64 6.14 11.70 1.24
C ALA A 64 6.35 11.48 -0.27
N ILE A 65 7.50 11.90 -0.81
CA ILE A 65 7.86 11.68 -2.21
C ILE A 65 8.12 10.19 -2.47
N GLY A 66 8.81 9.50 -1.56
CA GLY A 66 9.06 8.05 -1.66
C GLY A 66 7.75 7.26 -1.75
N ILE A 67 6.80 7.56 -0.87
CA ILE A 67 5.46 6.94 -0.84
C ILE A 67 4.67 7.32 -2.10
N ALA A 68 4.72 8.57 -2.56
CA ALA A 68 4.08 8.98 -3.81
C ALA A 68 4.62 8.21 -5.04
N ILE A 69 5.92 7.89 -5.06
CA ILE A 69 6.52 7.09 -6.14
C ILE A 69 6.02 5.64 -6.10
N GLN A 70 5.91 5.03 -4.92
CA GLN A 70 5.41 3.65 -4.80
C GLN A 70 3.92 3.52 -5.11
N ASN A 71 3.12 4.56 -4.92
CA ASN A 71 1.70 4.58 -5.29
C ASN A 71 1.45 4.38 -6.79
N PHE A 72 2.43 4.70 -7.64
CA PHE A 72 2.27 4.46 -9.08
C PHE A 72 2.16 2.97 -9.42
N PRO A 73 3.10 2.08 -9.02
CA PRO A 73 2.92 0.64 -9.21
C PRO A 73 1.69 0.07 -8.47
N GLU A 74 1.33 0.58 -7.31
CA GLU A 74 0.13 0.13 -6.58
C GLU A 74 -1.16 0.45 -7.34
N GLY A 75 -1.28 1.63 -7.91
CA GLY A 75 -2.37 1.97 -8.82
C GLY A 75 -2.43 1.05 -10.05
N ALA A 76 -1.28 0.58 -10.55
CA ALA A 76 -1.22 -0.38 -11.65
C ALA A 76 -1.71 -1.78 -11.23
N ILE A 77 -1.39 -2.23 -10.00
CA ILE A 77 -1.86 -3.50 -9.43
C ILE A 77 -3.40 -3.57 -9.40
N ILE A 78 -4.08 -2.44 -9.20
CA ILE A 78 -5.54 -2.35 -9.26
C ILE A 78 -6.03 -2.21 -10.70
N SER A 79 -5.45 -1.28 -11.46
CA SER A 79 -5.98 -0.90 -12.77
C SER A 79 -5.79 -1.97 -13.83
N MET A 80 -4.70 -2.74 -13.79
CA MET A 80 -4.42 -3.78 -14.78
C MET A 80 -5.41 -4.96 -14.72
N PRO A 81 -5.66 -5.59 -13.56
CA PRO A 81 -6.66 -6.64 -13.45
C PRO A 81 -8.08 -6.18 -13.83
N LEU A 82 -8.49 -4.98 -13.40
CA LEU A 82 -9.79 -4.41 -13.77
C LEU A 82 -9.93 -4.27 -15.30
N LYS A 83 -8.84 -3.90 -15.98
CA LYS A 83 -8.82 -3.84 -17.45
C LYS A 83 -8.95 -5.22 -18.08
N THR A 84 -8.30 -6.24 -17.54
CA THR A 84 -8.42 -7.63 -18.05
C THR A 84 -9.81 -8.22 -17.82
N GLU A 85 -10.53 -7.80 -16.77
CA GLU A 85 -11.92 -8.16 -16.52
C GLU A 85 -12.93 -7.44 -17.44
N GLY A 86 -12.46 -6.60 -18.37
CA GLY A 86 -13.30 -5.97 -19.40
C GLY A 86 -13.74 -4.54 -19.09
N LEU A 87 -13.25 -3.91 -18.01
CA LEU A 87 -13.50 -2.48 -17.81
C LEU A 87 -12.77 -1.64 -18.87
N SER A 88 -13.32 -0.46 -19.18
CA SER A 88 -12.64 0.48 -20.06
C SER A 88 -11.32 0.99 -19.44
N LYS A 89 -10.34 1.32 -20.25
CA LYS A 89 -9.03 1.85 -19.80
C LYS A 89 -9.19 3.02 -18.83
N THR A 90 -10.07 3.96 -19.15
CA THR A 90 -10.33 5.13 -18.34
C THR A 90 -10.89 4.77 -16.97
N LYS A 91 -11.90 3.87 -16.92
CA LYS A 91 -12.48 3.45 -15.64
C LYS A 91 -11.46 2.71 -14.79
N SER A 92 -10.69 1.79 -15.37
CA SER A 92 -9.65 1.04 -14.67
C SER A 92 -8.59 1.98 -14.08
N PHE A 93 -8.15 2.96 -14.85
CA PHE A 93 -7.21 4.00 -14.40
C PHE A 93 -7.77 4.81 -13.21
N PHE A 94 -9.03 5.27 -13.31
CA PHE A 94 -9.65 6.02 -12.23
C PHE A 94 -9.82 5.21 -10.94
N TYR A 95 -10.07 3.90 -11.01
CA TYR A 95 -10.11 3.05 -9.82
C TYR A 95 -8.73 2.93 -9.15
N GLY A 96 -7.65 2.83 -9.93
CA GLY A 96 -6.29 2.89 -9.40
C GLY A 96 -5.98 4.23 -8.71
N VAL A 97 -6.39 5.35 -9.32
CA VAL A 97 -6.22 6.69 -8.71
C VAL A 97 -7.06 6.84 -7.43
N LEU A 98 -8.30 6.33 -7.44
CA LEU A 98 -9.19 6.41 -6.28
C LEU A 98 -8.65 5.64 -5.07
N SER A 99 -7.93 4.52 -5.28
CA SER A 99 -7.31 3.81 -4.16
C SER A 99 -6.27 4.67 -3.43
N GLY A 100 -5.51 5.48 -4.17
CA GLY A 100 -4.55 6.42 -3.59
C GLY A 100 -5.19 7.58 -2.80
N LEU A 101 -6.48 7.90 -3.01
CA LEU A 101 -7.17 8.91 -2.18
C LEU A 101 -7.31 8.46 -0.72
N ALA A 102 -7.33 7.16 -0.46
CA ALA A 102 -7.37 6.63 0.91
C ALA A 102 -6.14 7.04 1.72
N GLU A 103 -4.97 7.10 1.07
CA GLU A 103 -3.72 7.59 1.66
C GLU A 103 -3.82 9.07 2.03
N ILE A 104 -4.29 9.91 1.11
CA ILE A 104 -4.48 11.35 1.39
C ILE A 104 -5.43 11.54 2.57
N MET A 105 -6.51 10.77 2.63
CA MET A 105 -7.46 10.81 3.74
C MET A 105 -6.81 10.37 5.06
N GLY A 106 -6.00 9.30 5.03
CA GLY A 106 -5.22 8.84 6.19
C GLY A 106 -4.27 9.92 6.70
N ALA A 107 -3.53 10.57 5.80
CA ALA A 107 -2.61 11.66 6.12
C ALA A 107 -3.36 12.86 6.76
N LEU A 108 -4.45 13.31 6.15
CA LEU A 108 -5.23 14.44 6.66
C LEU A 108 -5.82 14.13 8.04
N ILE A 109 -6.44 12.97 8.22
CA ILE A 109 -6.99 12.55 9.53
C ILE A 109 -5.89 12.59 10.59
N THR A 110 -4.71 12.07 10.28
CA THR A 110 -3.59 12.04 11.23
C THR A 110 -3.09 13.44 11.55
N ILE A 111 -2.93 14.31 10.56
CA ILE A 111 -2.50 15.71 10.79
C ILE A 111 -3.47 16.43 11.74
N PHE A 112 -4.78 16.31 11.51
CA PHE A 112 -5.79 16.97 12.35
C PHE A 112 -5.92 16.36 13.75
N LEU A 113 -5.65 15.06 13.89
CA LEU A 113 -5.83 14.32 15.14
C LEU A 113 -4.49 13.95 15.81
N THR A 114 -3.38 14.56 15.39
CA THR A 114 -2.03 14.19 15.85
C THR A 114 -1.90 14.15 17.37
N GLN A 115 -2.48 15.11 18.08
CA GLN A 115 -2.40 15.17 19.55
C GLN A 115 -3.13 14.01 20.24
N ILE A 116 -4.20 13.49 19.63
CA ILE A 116 -5.00 12.40 20.17
C ILE A 116 -4.41 11.04 19.72
N ILE A 117 -3.94 10.96 18.48
CA ILE A 117 -3.49 9.73 17.85
C ILE A 117 -2.02 9.43 18.19
N SER A 118 -1.22 10.44 18.55
CA SER A 118 0.23 10.29 18.79
C SER A 118 0.60 9.06 19.65
N PRO A 119 -0.06 8.75 20.78
CA PRO A 119 0.29 7.57 21.58
C PRO A 119 -0.03 6.24 20.89
N THR A 120 -0.94 6.23 19.92
CA THR A 120 -1.38 5.00 19.22
C THR A 120 -0.62 4.73 17.94
N ILE A 121 0.19 5.69 17.46
CA ILE A 121 0.91 5.63 16.19
C ILE A 121 1.81 4.41 16.07
N PRO A 122 2.65 4.03 17.04
CA PRO A 122 3.47 2.84 16.91
C PRO A 122 2.66 1.58 16.65
N TYR A 123 1.47 1.48 17.25
CA TYR A 123 0.57 0.35 17.05
C TYR A 123 -0.08 0.38 15.66
N LEU A 124 -0.46 1.56 15.18
CA LEU A 124 -1.03 1.73 13.84
C LEU A 124 0.00 1.43 12.76
N LEU A 125 1.24 1.91 12.91
CA LEU A 125 2.33 1.61 12.00
C LEU A 125 2.70 0.12 12.00
N ALA A 126 2.73 -0.53 13.18
CA ALA A 126 2.96 -1.97 13.28
C ALA A 126 1.83 -2.76 12.62
N PHE A 127 0.58 -2.34 12.79
CA PHE A 127 -0.57 -2.94 12.10
C PHE A 127 -0.47 -2.78 10.58
N ALA A 128 -0.12 -1.58 10.10
CA ALA A 128 0.08 -1.29 8.69
C ALA A 128 1.17 -2.16 8.07
N ALA A 129 2.34 -2.24 8.74
CA ALA A 129 3.45 -3.08 8.30
C ALA A 129 3.03 -4.57 8.22
N GLY A 130 2.31 -5.06 9.22
CA GLY A 130 1.77 -6.41 9.21
C GLY A 130 0.76 -6.66 8.08
N ALA A 131 -0.12 -5.71 7.83
CA ALA A 131 -1.10 -5.77 6.74
C ALA A 131 -0.42 -5.78 5.37
N MET A 132 0.62 -4.94 5.18
CA MET A 132 1.41 -4.93 3.94
C MET A 132 2.15 -6.24 3.69
N ILE A 133 2.85 -6.78 4.72
CA ILE A 133 3.51 -8.09 4.61
C ILE A 133 2.50 -9.17 4.24
N TYR A 134 1.32 -9.15 4.86
CA TYR A 134 0.26 -10.10 4.56
C TYR A 134 -0.16 -10.05 3.08
N VAL A 135 -0.45 -8.87 2.53
CA VAL A 135 -0.83 -8.69 1.11
C VAL A 135 0.30 -9.12 0.18
N ILE A 136 1.55 -8.78 0.51
CA ILE A 136 2.72 -9.18 -0.30
C ILE A 136 2.83 -10.71 -0.38
N VAL A 137 2.75 -11.40 0.76
CA VAL A 137 2.95 -12.85 0.84
C VAL A 137 1.77 -13.63 0.26
N GLU A 138 0.55 -13.20 0.54
CA GLU A 138 -0.66 -13.93 0.18
C GLU A 138 -1.16 -13.63 -1.24
N GLU A 139 -0.88 -12.44 -1.75
CA GLU A 139 -1.41 -12.02 -3.05
C GLU A 139 -0.33 -11.69 -4.07
N LEU A 140 0.59 -10.76 -3.77
CA LEU A 140 1.51 -10.24 -4.77
C LEU A 140 2.60 -11.24 -5.18
N ILE A 141 3.22 -11.93 -4.23
CA ILE A 141 4.26 -12.93 -4.53
C ILE A 141 3.66 -14.11 -5.32
N PRO A 142 2.55 -14.75 -4.91
CA PRO A 142 1.94 -15.81 -5.69
C PRO A 142 1.52 -15.35 -7.10
N GLU A 143 0.92 -14.17 -7.24
CA GLU A 143 0.52 -13.65 -8.54
C GLU A 143 1.71 -13.36 -9.46
N SER A 144 2.80 -12.84 -8.91
CA SER A 144 4.03 -12.58 -9.66
C SER A 144 4.69 -13.86 -10.19
N GLN A 145 4.45 -15.00 -9.54
CA GLN A 145 5.01 -16.30 -9.91
C GLN A 145 4.09 -17.16 -10.78
N ASP A 146 2.89 -16.70 -11.07
CA ASP A 146 1.90 -17.45 -11.89
C ASP A 146 2.17 -17.38 -13.40
N GLY A 147 3.44 -17.39 -13.82
CA GLY A 147 3.83 -17.30 -15.23
C GLY A 147 5.01 -18.22 -15.56
N GLN A 148 5.29 -18.32 -16.87
CA GLN A 148 6.46 -19.08 -17.37
C GLN A 148 7.82 -18.41 -17.00
N HIS A 149 7.81 -17.22 -16.43
CA HIS A 149 9.00 -16.40 -16.10
C HIS A 149 9.10 -16.08 -14.60
N SER A 150 8.90 -17.08 -13.74
CA SER A 150 8.99 -16.93 -12.27
C SER A 150 10.33 -16.32 -11.79
N ASN A 151 11.43 -16.61 -12.49
CA ASN A 151 12.74 -16.04 -12.16
C ASN A 151 12.78 -14.50 -12.33
N LEU A 152 12.08 -13.96 -13.32
CA LEU A 152 12.03 -12.51 -13.55
C LEU A 152 11.31 -11.80 -12.41
N ALA A 153 10.22 -12.40 -11.92
CA ALA A 153 9.49 -11.88 -10.77
C ALA A 153 10.35 -11.88 -9.50
N THR A 154 11.05 -12.98 -9.22
CA THR A 154 11.95 -13.09 -8.06
C THR A 154 13.08 -12.05 -8.13
N ILE A 155 13.70 -11.88 -9.32
CA ILE A 155 14.73 -10.85 -9.53
C ILE A 155 14.12 -9.45 -9.34
N GLY A 156 12.91 -9.21 -9.84
CA GLY A 156 12.18 -7.95 -9.68
C GLY A 156 11.96 -7.59 -8.21
N VAL A 157 11.52 -8.55 -7.39
CA VAL A 157 11.36 -8.37 -5.93
C VAL A 157 12.70 -8.04 -5.27
N ALA A 158 13.77 -8.77 -5.59
CA ALA A 158 15.09 -8.54 -5.00
C ALA A 158 15.64 -7.15 -5.39
N VAL A 159 15.52 -6.76 -6.66
CA VAL A 159 15.95 -5.44 -7.14
C VAL A 159 15.14 -4.32 -6.52
N GLY A 160 13.81 -4.48 -6.44
CA GLY A 160 12.92 -3.52 -5.79
C GLY A 160 13.27 -3.32 -4.32
N PHE A 161 13.50 -4.41 -3.58
CA PHE A 161 13.92 -4.35 -2.17
C PHE A 161 15.24 -3.59 -1.99
N VAL A 162 16.26 -3.91 -2.80
CA VAL A 162 17.56 -3.22 -2.74
C VAL A 162 17.43 -1.74 -3.11
N LEU A 163 16.63 -1.42 -4.12
CA LEU A 163 16.37 -0.04 -4.52
C LEU A 163 15.71 0.76 -3.39
N MET A 164 14.65 0.22 -2.78
CA MET A 164 13.98 0.87 -1.65
C MET A 164 14.90 1.04 -0.45
N MET A 165 15.71 0.04 -0.12
CA MET A 165 16.71 0.14 0.95
C MET A 165 17.75 1.22 0.67
N VAL A 166 18.22 1.36 -0.57
CA VAL A 166 19.14 2.43 -0.95
C VAL A 166 18.51 3.80 -0.83
N LEU A 167 17.26 3.94 -1.28
CA LEU A 167 16.50 5.19 -1.16
C LEU A 167 16.28 5.58 0.31
N ASP A 168 15.91 4.62 1.15
CA ASP A 168 15.73 4.84 2.59
C ASP A 168 17.02 5.32 3.27
N ILE A 169 18.15 4.64 3.02
CA ILE A 169 19.44 5.02 3.62
C ILE A 169 19.97 6.36 3.08
N THR A 170 19.72 6.68 1.81
CA THR A 170 20.30 7.88 1.18
C THR A 170 19.44 9.14 1.34
N LEU A 171 18.14 8.99 1.48
CA LEU A 171 17.18 10.08 1.53
C LEU A 171 16.48 10.20 2.90
N GLY A 172 16.41 9.12 3.68
CA GLY A 172 15.87 9.10 5.05
C GLY A 172 16.92 9.44 6.05
#